data_14edfa1af32f37793331e02d03fcf5d5
#
_entry.id   14edfa1af32f37793331e02d03fcf5d5
#
_cell.length_a   1.000
_cell.length_b   1.000
_cell.length_c   1.000
_cell.angle_alpha   90.00
_cell.angle_beta   90.00
_cell.angle_gamma   90.00
#
_symmetry.space_group_name_H-M   'P 1'
#
loop_
_entity.id
_entity.type
_entity.pdbx_description
1 polymer ?
#
loop_
_entity_poly.entity_id
_entity_poly.type
_entity_poly.pdbx_seq_one_letter_code
_entity_poly.pdbx_strand_id
1 'polypeptide(L)'
;MVAEILPLLQVAAETAVDNSRGLMAIGAGLGAGLAVIGAGLGIGRIGGQAVEGMARQPEAAGRIQTAALILAALIEGAALFGVVVAFQIQGKL
;
A
#
# COMPACT_ATOMS: atom_id res chain seq x y z
N MET A 1 1.35 44.09 -23.00
CA MET A 1 1.00 43.76 -21.62
C MET A 1 0.71 42.29 -21.44
N VAL A 2 -0.22 41.75 -22.21
CA VAL A 2 -0.54 40.31 -22.10
C VAL A 2 0.68 39.45 -22.47
N ALA A 3 1.41 39.81 -23.52
CA ALA A 3 2.57 39.06 -23.96
C ALA A 3 3.71 39.04 -22.95
N GLU A 4 3.74 39.98 -22.01
CA GLU A 4 4.78 40.08 -21.01
C GLU A 4 4.47 39.14 -19.81
N ILE A 5 3.20 38.93 -19.51
CA ILE A 5 2.78 38.10 -18.38
C ILE A 5 2.51 36.63 -18.76
N LEU A 6 2.30 36.34 -20.05
CA LEU A 6 2.06 34.97 -20.51
C LEU A 6 3.17 33.99 -20.08
N PRO A 7 4.48 34.31 -20.28
CA PRO A 7 5.53 33.39 -19.82
C PRO A 7 5.50 33.16 -18.33
N LEU A 8 5.16 34.15 -17.52
CA LEU A 8 5.07 34.04 -16.08
C LEU A 8 3.92 33.11 -15.67
N LEU A 9 2.78 33.28 -16.38
CA LEU A 9 1.62 32.38 -16.13
C LEU A 9 1.93 30.95 -16.52
N GLN A 10 2.65 30.74 -17.61
CA GLN A 10 3.07 29.41 -18.05
C GLN A 10 3.99 28.74 -17.02
N VAL A 11 4.98 29.47 -16.52
CA VAL A 11 5.89 28.96 -15.50
C VAL A 11 5.13 28.61 -14.22
N ALA A 12 4.20 29.48 -13.80
CA ALA A 12 3.38 29.22 -12.62
C ALA A 12 2.52 27.96 -12.80
N ALA A 13 1.93 27.76 -13.96
CA ALA A 13 1.13 26.58 -14.27
C ALA A 13 1.97 25.31 -14.26
N GLU A 14 3.15 25.34 -14.87
CA GLU A 14 4.07 24.21 -14.89
C GLU A 14 4.54 23.84 -13.47
N THR A 15 4.87 24.84 -12.66
CA THR A 15 5.28 24.63 -11.27
C THR A 15 4.15 23.99 -10.47
N ALA A 16 2.91 24.45 -10.65
CA ALA A 16 1.76 23.87 -9.96
C ALA A 16 1.54 22.41 -10.36
N VAL A 17 1.70 22.07 -11.64
CA VAL A 17 1.59 20.69 -12.13
C VAL A 17 2.69 19.83 -11.53
N ASP A 18 3.93 20.31 -11.47
CA ASP A 18 5.06 19.59 -10.91
C ASP A 18 4.85 19.31 -9.42
N ASN A 19 4.32 20.30 -8.66
CA ASN A 19 3.99 20.12 -7.25
C ASN A 19 2.90 19.07 -7.06
N SER A 20 1.87 19.07 -7.91
CA SER A 20 0.82 18.05 -7.86
C SER A 20 1.37 16.65 -8.13
N ARG A 21 2.24 16.51 -9.10
CA ARG A 21 2.88 15.23 -9.41
C ARG A 21 3.73 14.74 -8.25
N GLY A 22 4.48 15.64 -7.61
CA GLY A 22 5.27 15.32 -6.45
C GLY A 22 4.42 14.81 -5.30
N LEU A 23 3.30 15.47 -5.02
CA LEU A 23 2.36 15.04 -3.98
C LEU A 23 1.73 13.69 -4.31
N MET A 24 1.37 13.46 -5.56
CA MET A 24 0.83 12.17 -5.99
C MET A 24 1.86 11.06 -5.84
N ALA A 25 3.13 11.33 -6.15
CA ALA A 25 4.20 10.36 -5.99
C ALA A 25 4.42 9.99 -4.52
N ILE A 26 4.40 10.98 -3.63
CA ILE A 26 4.49 10.74 -2.18
C ILE A 26 3.30 9.92 -1.71
N GLY A 27 2.09 10.28 -2.15
CA GLY A 27 0.88 9.55 -1.81
C GLY A 27 0.92 8.09 -2.25
N ALA A 28 1.39 7.85 -3.48
CA ALA A 28 1.53 6.49 -4.00
C ALA A 28 2.54 5.69 -3.19
N GLY A 29 3.71 6.28 -2.89
CA GLY A 29 4.74 5.62 -2.10
C GLY A 29 4.27 5.32 -0.68
N LEU A 30 3.65 6.29 -0.01
CA LEU A 30 3.12 6.10 1.33
C LEU A 30 2.00 5.06 1.33
N GLY A 31 1.09 5.12 0.36
CA GLY A 31 0.00 4.15 0.26
C GLY A 31 0.52 2.73 0.11
N ALA A 32 1.45 2.50 -0.80
CA ALA A 32 2.07 1.19 -1.00
C ALA A 32 2.83 0.75 0.25
N GLY A 33 3.62 1.63 0.84
CA GLY A 33 4.41 1.32 2.02
C GLY A 33 3.54 0.98 3.23
N LEU A 34 2.49 1.75 3.48
CA LEU A 34 1.57 1.50 4.59
C LEU A 34 0.78 0.22 4.38
N ALA A 35 0.39 -0.09 3.13
CA ALA A 35 -0.29 -1.34 2.81
C ALA A 35 0.60 -2.53 3.16
N VAL A 36 1.89 -2.48 2.80
CA VAL A 36 2.85 -3.55 3.09
C VAL A 36 3.10 -3.67 4.59
N ILE A 37 3.27 -2.54 5.28
CA ILE A 37 3.48 -2.55 6.73
C ILE A 37 2.26 -3.13 7.44
N GLY A 38 1.06 -2.68 7.06
CA GLY A 38 -0.17 -3.17 7.65
C GLY A 38 -0.36 -4.67 7.45
N ALA A 39 -0.14 -5.14 6.22
CA ALA A 39 -0.21 -6.56 5.89
C ALA A 39 0.82 -7.37 6.69
N GLY A 40 2.06 -6.88 6.75
CA GLY A 40 3.13 -7.54 7.50
C GLY A 40 2.81 -7.68 8.98
N LEU A 41 2.29 -6.62 9.60
CA LEU A 41 1.89 -6.66 11.00
C LEU A 41 0.72 -7.61 11.22
N GLY A 42 -0.29 -7.55 10.35
CA GLY A 42 -1.46 -8.40 10.46
C GLY A 42 -1.13 -9.88 10.27
N ILE A 43 -0.39 -10.21 9.23
CA ILE A 43 0.01 -11.58 8.93
C ILE A 43 0.97 -12.10 10.01
N GLY A 44 1.90 -11.26 10.48
CA GLY A 44 2.82 -11.61 11.55
C GLY A 44 2.09 -11.96 12.83
N ARG A 45 1.05 -11.21 13.19
CA ARG A 45 0.23 -11.48 14.36
C ARG A 45 -0.54 -12.80 14.21
N ILE A 46 -1.15 -13.01 13.05
CA ILE A 46 -1.85 -14.26 12.76
C ILE A 46 -0.88 -15.44 12.87
N GLY A 47 0.30 -15.32 12.24
CA GLY A 47 1.30 -16.38 12.26
C GLY A 47 1.80 -16.70 13.67
N GLY A 48 2.12 -15.67 14.44
CA GLY A 48 2.58 -15.85 15.82
C GLY A 48 1.54 -16.55 16.69
N GLN A 49 0.28 -16.11 16.62
CA GLN A 49 -0.80 -16.72 17.40
C GLN A 49 -1.13 -18.13 16.91
N ALA A 50 -1.06 -18.36 15.61
CA ALA A 50 -1.30 -19.69 15.03
C ALA A 50 -0.26 -20.69 15.52
N VAL A 51 1.01 -20.31 15.49
CA VAL A 51 2.10 -21.19 15.95
C VAL A 51 1.96 -21.50 17.44
N GLU A 52 1.61 -20.51 18.26
CA GLU A 52 1.33 -20.74 19.68
C GLU A 52 0.15 -21.70 19.88
N GLY A 53 -0.91 -21.50 19.11
CA GLY A 53 -2.07 -22.38 19.18
C GLY A 53 -1.74 -23.81 18.80
N MET A 54 -0.95 -23.99 17.75
CA MET A 54 -0.50 -25.34 17.34
C MET A 54 0.36 -26.00 18.39
N ALA A 55 1.20 -25.23 19.09
CA ALA A 55 2.03 -25.75 20.15
C ALA A 55 1.20 -26.21 21.35
N ARG A 56 0.12 -25.47 21.65
CA ARG A 56 -0.77 -25.82 22.78
C ARG A 56 -1.72 -26.96 22.44
N GLN A 57 -2.14 -27.05 21.20
CA GLN A 57 -3.11 -28.04 20.72
C GLN A 57 -2.60 -28.71 19.45
N PRO A 58 -1.61 -29.58 19.54
CA PRO A 58 -1.04 -30.24 18.36
C PRO A 58 -2.07 -30.98 17.52
N GLU A 59 -3.11 -31.51 18.15
CA GLU A 59 -4.19 -32.23 17.47
C GLU A 59 -5.03 -31.30 16.59
N ALA A 60 -5.01 -30.01 16.84
CA ALA A 60 -5.73 -28.99 16.05
C ALA A 60 -4.81 -28.27 15.05
N ALA A 61 -3.53 -28.62 14.97
CA ALA A 61 -2.55 -27.90 14.18
C ALA A 61 -2.95 -27.73 12.72
N GLY A 62 -3.53 -28.77 12.10
CA GLY A 62 -3.95 -28.69 10.70
C GLY A 62 -5.06 -27.67 10.47
N ARG A 63 -6.03 -27.60 11.37
CA ARG A 63 -7.13 -26.64 11.27
C ARG A 63 -6.65 -25.21 11.53
N ILE A 64 -5.76 -25.05 12.49
CA ILE A 64 -5.17 -23.73 12.81
C ILE A 64 -4.36 -23.22 11.63
N GLN A 65 -3.55 -24.07 11.04
CA GLN A 65 -2.74 -23.72 9.88
C GLN A 65 -3.63 -23.30 8.69
N THR A 66 -4.67 -24.06 8.41
CA THR A 66 -5.60 -23.75 7.32
C THR A 66 -6.27 -22.39 7.53
N ALA A 67 -6.79 -22.15 8.74
CA ALA A 67 -7.41 -20.88 9.06
C ALA A 67 -6.42 -19.70 8.92
N ALA A 68 -5.20 -19.86 9.41
CA ALA A 68 -4.17 -18.86 9.33
C ALA A 68 -3.81 -18.54 7.88
N LEU A 69 -3.67 -19.57 7.03
CA LEU A 69 -3.36 -19.39 5.62
C LEU A 69 -4.47 -18.62 4.88
N ILE A 70 -5.73 -18.96 5.17
CA ILE A 70 -6.86 -18.27 4.53
C ILE A 70 -6.87 -16.80 4.92
N LEU A 71 -6.73 -16.50 6.21
CA LEU A 71 -6.73 -15.12 6.68
C LEU A 71 -5.53 -14.35 6.14
N ALA A 72 -4.35 -14.97 6.12
CA ALA A 72 -3.14 -14.36 5.55
C ALA A 72 -3.32 -14.06 4.06
N ALA A 73 -3.91 -14.98 3.31
CA ALA A 73 -4.15 -14.78 1.88
C ALA A 73 -5.12 -13.63 1.61
N LEU A 74 -6.16 -13.47 2.45
CA LEU A 74 -7.10 -12.36 2.32
C LEU A 74 -6.40 -11.02 2.58
N ILE A 75 -5.56 -10.96 3.59
CA ILE A 75 -4.78 -9.74 3.91
C ILE A 75 -3.79 -9.44 2.78
N GLU A 76 -3.10 -10.45 2.29
CA GLU A 76 -2.17 -10.32 1.19
C GLU A 76 -2.85 -9.77 -0.06
N GLY A 77 -4.01 -10.31 -0.40
CA GLY A 77 -4.79 -9.83 -1.55
C GLY A 77 -5.18 -8.37 -1.42
N ALA A 78 -5.64 -7.96 -0.24
CA ALA A 78 -5.98 -6.56 0.02
C ALA A 78 -4.75 -5.66 -0.09
N ALA A 79 -3.60 -6.10 0.43
CA ALA A 79 -2.37 -5.34 0.35
C ALA A 79 -1.87 -5.20 -1.07
N LEU A 80 -1.93 -6.28 -1.84
CA LEU A 80 -1.54 -6.24 -3.26
C LEU A 80 -2.43 -5.28 -4.04
N PHE A 81 -3.73 -5.26 -3.75
CA PHE A 81 -4.64 -4.32 -4.38
C PHE A 81 -4.23 -2.88 -4.09
N GLY A 82 -3.85 -2.58 -2.84
CA GLY A 82 -3.36 -1.26 -2.47
C GLY A 82 -2.08 -0.88 -3.21
N VAL A 83 -1.18 -1.82 -3.37
CA VAL A 83 0.06 -1.60 -4.14
C VAL A 83 -0.25 -1.37 -5.61
N VAL A 84 -1.21 -2.11 -6.18
CA VAL A 84 -1.62 -1.91 -7.58
C VAL A 84 -2.21 -0.52 -7.78
N VAL A 85 -3.05 -0.06 -6.86
CA VAL A 85 -3.60 1.31 -6.93
C VAL A 85 -2.48 2.35 -6.90
N ALA A 86 -1.49 2.17 -6.01
CA ALA A 86 -0.35 3.07 -5.93
C ALA A 86 0.47 3.05 -7.23
N PHE A 87 0.64 1.89 -7.82
CA PHE A 87 1.33 1.73 -9.10
C PHE A 87 0.59 2.45 -10.23
N GLN A 88 -0.74 2.38 -10.24
CA GLN A 88 -1.55 3.08 -11.22
C GLN A 88 -1.42 4.60 -11.08
N ILE A 89 -1.36 5.10 -9.85
CA ILE A 89 -1.14 6.54 -9.61
C ILE A 89 0.21 6.96 -10.18
N GLN A 90 1.25 6.18 -9.90
CA GLN A 90 2.58 6.44 -10.43
C GLN A 90 2.59 6.48 -11.96
N GLY A 91 1.85 5.58 -12.59
CA GLY A 91 1.78 5.52 -14.04
C GLY A 91 1.15 6.74 -14.70
N LYS A 92 0.45 7.57 -13.93
CA LYS A 92 -0.17 8.80 -14.41
C LYS A 92 0.70 10.04 -14.23
N LEU A 93 1.87 9.88 -13.63
CA LEU A 93 2.83 10.96 -13.44
C LEU A 93 3.71 11.13 -14.70
#